data_f9b097d8eda386945d557f8ce61d703d
#
_entry.id   f9b097d8eda386945d557f8ce61d703d
#
_cell.length_a   1.000
_cell.length_b   1.000
_cell.length_c   1.000
_cell.angle_alpha   90.00
_cell.angle_beta   90.00
_cell.angle_gamma   90.00
#
_symmetry.space_group_name_H-M   'P 1'
#
loop_
_entity.id
_entity.type
_entity.pdbx_description
1 polymer ?
#
loop_
_entity_poly.entity_id
_entity_poly.type
_entity_poly.pdbx_seq_one_letter_code
_entity_poly.pdbx_strand_id
1 'polypeptide(L)'
;MITPVEVLGKELRRGFGYKAVEVDEFLEELAKDYEKVYKENNELREKVSALTENLSHYRTIEESLKRALVLAEETSKETIENANNKAQALEAEASRNAKQLVSEAENQAEKILTSA
;
A
#
# COMPACT_ATOMS: atom_id res chain seq x y z
N MET A 1 10.35 -4.40 37.37
CA MET A 1 8.97 -3.93 37.67
C MET A 1 8.29 -4.91 38.61
N ILE A 2 7.64 -4.41 39.66
CA ILE A 2 6.94 -5.26 40.64
C ILE A 2 5.71 -5.91 39.96
N THR A 3 5.59 -7.23 40.07
CA THR A 3 4.46 -7.98 39.54
C THR A 3 3.32 -8.05 40.55
N PRO A 4 2.06 -8.32 40.13
CA PRO A 4 0.95 -8.54 41.09
C PRO A 4 1.22 -9.65 42.11
N VAL A 5 1.90 -10.71 41.69
CA VAL A 5 2.29 -11.82 42.58
C VAL A 5 3.26 -11.36 43.66
N GLU A 6 4.23 -10.50 43.29
CA GLU A 6 5.17 -9.92 44.27
C GLU A 6 4.46 -9.01 45.28
N VAL A 7 3.45 -8.27 44.86
CA VAL A 7 2.64 -7.43 45.77
C VAL A 7 1.88 -8.30 46.78
N LEU A 8 1.23 -9.36 46.31
CA LEU A 8 0.50 -10.29 47.16
C LEU A 8 1.41 -11.09 48.08
N GLY A 9 2.60 -11.44 47.62
CA GLY A 9 3.58 -12.22 48.36
C GLY A 9 4.45 -11.43 49.33
N LYS A 10 4.32 -10.10 49.35
CA LYS A 10 5.15 -9.25 50.20
C LYS A 10 4.78 -9.40 51.66
N GLU A 11 5.69 -9.88 52.45
CA GLU A 11 5.57 -9.93 53.92
C GLU A 11 6.14 -8.67 54.54
N LEU A 12 5.36 -8.02 55.40
CA LEU A 12 5.77 -6.82 56.13
C LEU A 12 5.92 -7.16 57.62
N ARG A 13 6.92 -6.55 58.24
CA ARG A 13 7.15 -6.70 59.68
C ARG A 13 6.06 -5.98 60.48
N ARG A 14 5.55 -6.65 61.50
CA ARG A 14 4.61 -6.03 62.46
C ARG A 14 5.33 -5.07 63.36
N GLY A 15 4.73 -3.92 63.61
CA GLY A 15 5.23 -2.87 64.49
C GLY A 15 4.10 -1.97 64.93
N PHE A 16 4.45 -0.90 65.67
CA PHE A 16 3.48 0.12 66.04
C PHE A 16 3.14 1.00 64.83
N GLY A 17 1.88 1.38 64.70
CA GLY A 17 1.42 2.24 63.61
C GLY A 17 -0.02 1.95 63.22
N TYR A 18 -0.26 1.88 61.94
CA TYR A 18 -1.59 1.65 61.41
C TYR A 18 -2.10 0.23 61.72
N LYS A 19 -3.43 0.03 61.64
CA LYS A 19 -4.01 -1.29 61.82
C LYS A 19 -3.57 -2.21 60.69
N ALA A 20 -2.99 -3.36 61.02
CA ALA A 20 -2.49 -4.33 60.07
C ALA A 20 -3.59 -4.81 59.09
N VAL A 21 -4.81 -5.01 59.62
CA VAL A 21 -5.96 -5.48 58.82
C VAL A 21 -6.32 -4.46 57.74
N GLU A 22 -6.36 -3.17 58.07
CA GLU A 22 -6.69 -2.11 57.10
C GLU A 22 -5.63 -2.00 56.01
N VAL A 23 -4.35 -2.12 56.39
CA VAL A 23 -3.23 -2.10 55.43
C VAL A 23 -3.29 -3.32 54.53
N ASP A 24 -3.55 -4.49 55.08
CA ASP A 24 -3.65 -5.72 54.32
C ASP A 24 -4.82 -5.68 53.31
N GLU A 25 -5.99 -5.20 53.73
CA GLU A 25 -7.15 -5.01 52.85
C GLU A 25 -6.87 -4.04 51.73
N PHE A 26 -6.24 -2.92 52.03
CA PHE A 26 -5.85 -1.92 51.05
C PHE A 26 -4.87 -2.50 50.04
N LEU A 27 -3.87 -3.24 50.49
CA LEU A 27 -2.89 -3.89 49.63
C LEU A 27 -3.50 -4.97 48.78
N GLU A 28 -4.48 -5.73 49.28
CA GLU A 28 -5.22 -6.71 48.49
C GLU A 28 -6.01 -6.03 47.35
N GLU A 29 -6.70 -4.96 47.68
CA GLU A 29 -7.46 -4.20 46.67
C GLU A 29 -6.52 -3.58 45.64
N LEU A 30 -5.43 -3.00 46.08
CA LEU A 30 -4.39 -2.46 45.22
C LEU A 30 -3.79 -3.54 44.29
N ALA A 31 -3.54 -4.74 44.84
CA ALA A 31 -3.03 -5.86 44.04
C ALA A 31 -4.00 -6.31 42.96
N LYS A 32 -5.30 -6.33 43.27
CA LYS A 32 -6.34 -6.65 42.28
C LYS A 32 -6.38 -5.64 41.15
N ASP A 33 -6.34 -4.36 41.49
CA ASP A 33 -6.32 -3.28 40.50
C ASP A 33 -5.04 -3.31 39.66
N TYR A 34 -3.91 -3.56 40.32
CA TYR A 34 -2.63 -3.70 39.64
C TYR A 34 -2.62 -4.89 38.69
N GLU A 35 -3.17 -6.03 39.10
CA GLU A 35 -3.29 -7.21 38.23
C GLU A 35 -4.14 -6.92 37.01
N LYS A 36 -5.25 -6.23 37.19
CA LYS A 36 -6.13 -5.82 36.11
C LYS A 36 -5.41 -4.92 35.10
N VAL A 37 -4.73 -3.89 35.60
CA VAL A 37 -3.94 -2.97 34.76
C VAL A 37 -2.80 -3.70 34.05
N TYR A 38 -2.15 -4.62 34.73
CA TYR A 38 -1.07 -5.42 34.18
C TYR A 38 -1.57 -6.28 33.01
N LYS A 39 -2.72 -6.92 33.16
CA LYS A 39 -3.36 -7.70 32.08
C LYS A 39 -3.78 -6.83 30.91
N GLU A 40 -4.43 -5.70 31.20
CA GLU A 40 -4.83 -4.73 30.17
C GLU A 40 -3.61 -4.20 29.42
N ASN A 41 -2.50 -3.95 30.14
CA ASN A 41 -1.25 -3.50 29.52
C ASN A 41 -0.69 -4.53 28.54
N ASN A 42 -0.67 -5.81 28.93
CA ASN A 42 -0.23 -6.90 28.07
C ASN A 42 -1.12 -7.05 26.83
N GLU A 43 -2.43 -6.97 27.00
CA GLU A 43 -3.39 -7.00 25.88
C GLU A 43 -3.18 -5.83 24.93
N LEU A 44 -2.96 -4.62 25.47
CA LEU A 44 -2.69 -3.44 24.66
C LEU A 44 -1.36 -3.55 23.91
N ARG A 45 -0.33 -4.11 24.53
CA ARG A 45 0.95 -4.37 23.86
C ARG A 45 0.81 -5.34 22.70
N GLU A 46 0.03 -6.39 22.88
CA GLU A 46 -0.28 -7.35 21.83
C GLU A 46 -1.04 -6.69 20.66
N LYS A 47 -2.03 -5.85 20.99
CA LYS A 47 -2.77 -5.10 19.98
C LYS A 47 -1.88 -4.12 19.21
N VAL A 48 -0.99 -3.41 19.91
CA VAL A 48 -0.03 -2.50 19.28
C VAL A 48 0.90 -3.26 18.33
N SER A 49 1.39 -4.41 18.77
CA SER A 49 2.24 -5.27 17.94
C SER A 49 1.50 -5.74 16.68
N ALA A 50 0.26 -6.20 16.82
CA ALA A 50 -0.56 -6.63 15.70
C ALA A 50 -0.87 -5.48 14.73
N LEU A 51 -1.20 -4.30 15.26
CA LEU A 51 -1.46 -3.10 14.45
C LEU A 51 -0.20 -2.64 13.70
N THR A 52 0.97 -2.74 14.33
CA THR A 52 2.25 -2.40 13.71
C THR A 52 2.57 -3.34 12.55
N GLU A 53 2.33 -4.64 12.72
CA GLU A 53 2.47 -5.61 11.63
C GLU A 53 1.51 -5.33 10.48
N ASN A 54 0.26 -5.06 10.79
CA ASN A 54 -0.75 -4.73 9.79
C ASN A 54 -0.38 -3.45 9.03
N LEU A 55 0.10 -2.43 9.74
CA LEU A 55 0.54 -1.19 9.12
C LEU A 55 1.72 -1.43 8.18
N SER A 56 2.68 -2.25 8.57
CA SER A 56 3.81 -2.64 7.72
C SER A 56 3.33 -3.35 6.45
N HIS A 57 2.35 -4.24 6.59
CA HIS A 57 1.72 -4.95 5.47
C HIS A 57 1.05 -3.97 4.49
N TYR A 58 0.25 -3.03 5.00
CA TYR A 58 -0.40 -2.01 4.18
C TYR A 58 0.60 -1.12 3.44
N ARG A 59 1.69 -0.75 4.10
CA ARG A 59 2.77 0.03 3.46
C ARG A 59 3.41 -0.72 2.30
N THR A 60 3.64 -2.01 2.46
CA THR A 60 4.18 -2.86 1.39
C THR A 60 3.21 -2.92 0.21
N ILE A 61 1.92 -3.09 0.47
CA ILE A 61 0.88 -3.09 -0.55
C ILE A 61 0.81 -1.73 -1.25
N GLU A 62 0.87 -0.64 -0.50
CA GLU A 62 0.86 0.72 -1.03
C GLU A 62 2.03 0.97 -1.99
N GLU A 63 3.24 0.56 -1.59
CA GLU A 63 4.42 0.67 -2.46
C GLU A 63 4.28 -0.15 -3.74
N SER A 64 3.78 -1.37 -3.63
CA SER A 64 3.53 -2.23 -4.79
C SER A 64 2.49 -1.61 -5.73
N LEU A 65 1.44 -1.03 -5.16
CA LEU A 65 0.40 -0.34 -5.94
C LEU A 65 0.95 0.89 -6.65
N LYS A 66 1.77 1.69 -5.98
CA LYS A 66 2.44 2.85 -6.60
C LYS A 66 3.31 2.43 -7.77
N ARG A 67 4.10 1.36 -7.61
CA ARG A 67 4.94 0.82 -8.69
C ARG A 67 4.09 0.35 -9.87
N ALA A 68 2.98 -0.33 -9.59
CA ALA A 68 2.06 -0.79 -10.62
C ALA A 68 1.43 0.38 -11.38
N LEU A 69 1.04 1.45 -10.68
CA LEU A 69 0.49 2.64 -11.29
C LEU A 69 1.51 3.37 -12.17
N VAL A 70 2.75 3.51 -11.71
CA VAL A 70 3.84 4.11 -12.50
C VAL A 70 4.09 3.28 -13.76
N LEU A 71 4.18 1.96 -13.63
CA LEU A 71 4.37 1.07 -14.77
C LEU A 71 3.21 1.16 -15.76
N ALA A 72 1.97 1.20 -15.26
CA ALA A 72 0.78 1.34 -16.10
C ALA A 72 0.78 2.68 -16.85
N GLU A 73 1.20 3.76 -16.20
CA GLU A 73 1.32 5.08 -16.81
C GLU A 73 2.37 5.09 -17.92
N GLU A 74 3.54 4.52 -17.67
CA GLU A 74 4.61 4.38 -18.67
C GLU A 74 4.16 3.53 -19.86
N THR A 75 3.53 2.40 -19.60
CA THR A 75 2.99 1.52 -20.64
C THR A 75 1.92 2.22 -21.46
N SER A 76 1.04 3.00 -20.83
CA SER A 76 0.04 3.80 -21.50
C SER A 76 0.66 4.84 -22.44
N LYS A 77 1.68 5.55 -21.99
CA LYS A 77 2.42 6.52 -22.81
C LYS A 77 3.07 5.85 -24.01
N GLU A 78 3.76 4.74 -23.81
CA GLU A 78 4.38 3.98 -24.89
C GLU A 78 3.33 3.48 -25.90
N THR A 79 2.20 2.98 -25.42
CA THR A 79 1.12 2.49 -26.27
C THR A 79 0.56 3.61 -27.15
N ILE A 80 0.32 4.79 -26.56
CA ILE A 80 -0.17 5.96 -27.30
C ILE A 80 0.86 6.41 -28.33
N GLU A 81 2.11 6.49 -27.95
CA GLU A 81 3.20 6.89 -28.84
C GLU A 81 3.35 5.93 -30.01
N ASN A 82 3.33 4.62 -29.75
CA ASN A 82 3.38 3.60 -30.79
C ASN A 82 2.17 3.65 -31.71
N ALA A 83 0.97 3.88 -31.16
CA ALA A 83 -0.23 4.03 -31.95
C ALA A 83 -0.17 5.27 -32.85
N ASN A 84 0.32 6.39 -32.34
CA ASN A 84 0.52 7.62 -33.13
C ASN A 84 1.54 7.42 -34.24
N ASN A 85 2.65 6.72 -33.94
CA ASN A 85 3.67 6.43 -34.94
C ASN A 85 3.13 5.52 -36.04
N LYS A 86 2.34 4.50 -35.70
CA LYS A 86 1.68 3.63 -36.66
C LYS A 86 0.67 4.40 -37.51
N ALA A 87 -0.12 5.28 -36.92
CA ALA A 87 -1.09 6.10 -37.63
C ALA A 87 -0.40 7.01 -38.66
N GLN A 88 0.69 7.66 -38.24
CA GLN A 88 1.50 8.51 -39.12
C GLN A 88 2.11 7.71 -40.27
N ALA A 89 2.63 6.52 -39.99
CA ALA A 89 3.19 5.63 -41.00
C ALA A 89 2.12 5.17 -41.99
N LEU A 90 0.93 4.82 -41.52
CA LEU A 90 -0.21 4.46 -42.37
C LEU A 90 -0.67 5.61 -43.24
N GLU A 91 -0.77 6.81 -42.71
CA GLU A 91 -1.11 8.02 -43.46
C GLU A 91 -0.09 8.31 -44.57
N ALA A 92 1.20 8.19 -44.22
CA ALA A 92 2.27 8.41 -45.20
C ALA A 92 2.25 7.36 -46.29
N GLU A 93 2.00 6.10 -45.96
CA GLU A 93 1.88 5.02 -46.93
C GLU A 93 0.64 5.20 -47.84
N ALA A 94 -0.50 5.52 -47.24
CA ALA A 94 -1.74 5.78 -48.00
C ALA A 94 -1.58 6.98 -48.95
N SER A 95 -0.91 8.04 -48.49
CA SER A 95 -0.62 9.21 -49.33
C SER A 95 0.30 8.87 -50.48
N ARG A 96 1.34 8.07 -50.28
CA ARG A 96 2.23 7.60 -51.35
C ARG A 96 1.49 6.71 -52.34
N ASN A 97 0.67 5.78 -51.84
CA ASN A 97 -0.13 4.91 -52.69
C ASN A 97 -1.15 5.68 -53.54
N ALA A 98 -1.80 6.69 -52.95
CA ALA A 98 -2.73 7.55 -53.64
C ALA A 98 -2.04 8.35 -54.76
N LYS A 99 -0.88 8.92 -54.48
CA LYS A 99 -0.08 9.65 -55.51
C LYS A 99 0.38 8.74 -56.62
N GLN A 100 0.81 7.52 -56.29
CA GLN A 100 1.22 6.54 -57.28
C GLN A 100 0.04 6.13 -58.17
N LEU A 101 -1.14 5.89 -57.59
CA LEU A 101 -2.34 5.56 -58.29
C LEU A 101 -2.76 6.68 -59.27
N VAL A 102 -2.73 7.91 -58.82
CA VAL A 102 -3.03 9.08 -59.65
C VAL A 102 -2.03 9.21 -60.82
N SER A 103 -0.74 9.05 -60.51
CA SER A 103 0.32 9.08 -61.51
C SER A 103 0.16 7.98 -62.58
N GLU A 104 -0.15 6.76 -62.17
CA GLU A 104 -0.40 5.65 -63.09
C GLU A 104 -1.63 5.90 -63.95
N ALA A 105 -2.70 6.45 -63.34
CA ALA A 105 -3.92 6.79 -64.08
C ALA A 105 -3.68 7.91 -65.12
N GLU A 106 -2.89 8.93 -64.77
CA GLU A 106 -2.50 9.99 -65.68
C GLU A 106 -1.65 9.47 -66.82
N ASN A 107 -0.70 8.58 -66.54
CA ASN A 107 0.13 7.95 -67.55
C ASN A 107 -0.71 7.06 -68.51
N GLN A 108 -1.66 6.31 -68.00
CA GLN A 108 -2.57 5.52 -68.81
C GLN A 108 -3.49 6.40 -69.71
N ALA A 109 -4.00 7.47 -69.12
CA ALA A 109 -4.82 8.43 -69.87
C ALA A 109 -4.01 9.09 -70.99
N GLU A 110 -2.79 9.45 -70.75
CA GLU A 110 -1.88 10.01 -71.76
C GLU A 110 -1.57 9.02 -72.83
N LYS A 111 -1.31 7.77 -72.51
CA LYS A 111 -1.11 6.72 -73.47
C LYS A 111 -2.37 6.47 -74.40
N ILE A 112 -3.54 6.50 -73.81
CA ILE A 112 -4.79 6.35 -74.55
C ILE A 112 -4.99 7.52 -75.48
N LEU A 113 -4.72 8.76 -75.04
CA LEU A 113 -4.81 9.94 -75.88
C LEU A 113 -3.82 9.96 -77.03
N THR A 114 -2.57 9.47 -76.78
CA THR A 114 -1.55 9.44 -77.86
C THR A 114 -1.73 8.30 -78.82
N SER A 115 -2.41 7.20 -78.46
CA SER A 115 -2.69 6.05 -79.38
C SER A 115 -3.98 6.19 -80.16
N ALA A 116 -4.78 7.20 -79.86
CA ALA A 116 -6.04 7.44 -80.60
C ALA A 116 -5.85 8.26 -81.87
#